data_84a25112d4f0f564b7cc5cd80270aa31
#
_entry.id   84a25112d4f0f564b7cc5cd80270aa31
#
_cell.length_a   1.000
_cell.length_b   1.000
_cell.length_c   1.000
_cell.angle_alpha   90.00
_cell.angle_beta   90.00
_cell.angle_gamma   90.00
#
_symmetry.space_group_name_H-M   'P 1'
#
loop_
_entity.id
_entity.type
_entity.pdbx_description
1 polymer ?
#
loop_
_entity_poly.entity_id
_entity_poly.type
_entity_poly.pdbx_seq_one_letter_code
_entity_poly.pdbx_strand_id
1 'polypeptide(L)'
;QRYTDDTNNDSFENISLTLEGTVGDLEVIYAGAYTDRATDQNIDYTDYLFVGQYVPFYICDGVTNYTAVASAGTCQAPDMYVAHTGSTEVTTHELRINTDINDTTSITAGVFLSDLEMIEHNEFTYPGSGKLVTQYSPNYPHTNPQPGQGGNAGAGWYSQPGPYYAPVIFVNDILRTDEQRGIFGEANIALSDTMELTLGARWYDIAVDLEGSANGAYGNKGATTDPGGGGANLSVQYGP
;
A
#
# COMPACT_ATOMS: atom_id res chain seq x y z
N GLN A 1 26.49 4.02 -2.00
CA GLN A 1 27.01 2.66 -2.13
C GLN A 1 25.91 1.69 -1.67
N ARG A 2 25.62 0.68 -2.48
CA ARG A 2 24.65 -0.38 -2.14
C ARG A 2 25.40 -1.54 -1.49
N TYR A 3 24.77 -2.19 -0.55
CA TYR A 3 25.29 -3.30 0.21
C TYR A 3 24.53 -4.60 -0.05
N THR A 4 23.29 -4.47 -0.52
CA THR A 4 22.44 -5.60 -0.93
C THR A 4 22.05 -5.46 -2.40
N ASP A 5 21.88 -6.58 -3.08
CA ASP A 5 21.37 -6.57 -4.45
C ASP A 5 19.86 -6.35 -4.45
N ASP A 6 19.41 -5.43 -5.28
CA ASP A 6 17.98 -5.24 -5.51
C ASP A 6 17.45 -6.36 -6.40
N THR A 7 16.33 -6.93 -5.98
CA THR A 7 15.56 -7.87 -6.79
C THR A 7 14.12 -7.38 -6.93
N ASN A 8 13.51 -7.64 -8.07
CA ASN A 8 12.11 -7.33 -8.32
C ASN A 8 11.52 -8.43 -9.20
N ASN A 9 10.64 -9.21 -8.61
CA ASN A 9 9.80 -10.16 -9.33
C ASN A 9 8.40 -9.57 -9.36
N ASP A 10 7.85 -9.39 -10.55
CA ASP A 10 6.53 -8.81 -10.78
C ASP A 10 5.78 -9.73 -11.73
N SER A 11 4.66 -10.25 -11.30
CA SER A 11 3.73 -11.02 -12.11
C SER A 11 2.42 -10.25 -12.29
N PHE A 12 1.92 -10.27 -13.50
CA PHE A 12 0.72 -9.53 -13.86
C PHE A 12 -0.13 -10.36 -14.81
N GLU A 13 -1.39 -10.55 -14.44
CA GLU A 13 -2.40 -11.17 -15.28
C GLU A 13 -3.58 -10.21 -15.46
N ASN A 14 -4.07 -10.10 -16.68
CA ASN A 14 -5.26 -9.33 -17.00
C ASN A 14 -6.15 -10.10 -17.96
N ILE A 15 -7.42 -10.24 -17.58
CA ILE A 15 -8.45 -10.84 -18.40
C ILE A 15 -9.53 -9.80 -18.61
N SER A 16 -9.89 -9.55 -19.86
CA SER A 16 -10.96 -8.63 -20.20
C SER A 16 -11.96 -9.25 -21.17
N LEU A 17 -13.20 -8.81 -21.06
CA LEU A 17 -14.31 -9.20 -21.94
C LEU A 17 -15.07 -7.96 -22.35
N THR A 18 -15.28 -7.80 -23.64
CA THR A 18 -16.20 -6.81 -24.19
C THR A 18 -17.30 -7.53 -24.94
N LEU A 19 -18.55 -7.18 -24.65
CA LEU A 19 -19.73 -7.63 -25.34
C LEU A 19 -20.45 -6.44 -25.95
N GLU A 20 -20.74 -6.48 -27.23
CA GLU A 20 -21.45 -5.43 -27.95
C GLU A 20 -22.68 -6.02 -28.64
N GLY A 21 -23.76 -5.30 -28.62
CA GLY A 21 -25.00 -5.71 -29.23
C GLY A 21 -25.98 -4.57 -29.37
N THR A 22 -27.07 -4.83 -30.12
CA THR A 22 -28.12 -3.83 -30.32
C THR A 22 -29.46 -4.36 -29.81
N VAL A 23 -30.23 -3.48 -29.17
CA VAL A 23 -31.60 -3.74 -28.72
C VAL A 23 -32.49 -2.59 -29.23
N GLY A 24 -33.18 -2.84 -30.33
CA GLY A 24 -33.87 -1.75 -31.04
C GLY A 24 -32.86 -0.77 -31.63
N ASP A 25 -33.01 0.51 -31.27
CA ASP A 25 -32.10 1.60 -31.68
C ASP A 25 -30.98 1.85 -30.66
N LEU A 26 -30.89 1.03 -29.62
CA LEU A 26 -29.86 1.15 -28.60
C LEU A 26 -28.68 0.23 -28.94
N GLU A 27 -27.49 0.78 -29.01
CA GLU A 27 -26.24 0.02 -28.91
C GLU A 27 -25.91 -0.19 -27.45
N VAL A 28 -25.69 -1.43 -27.05
CA VAL A 28 -25.36 -1.80 -25.66
C VAL A 28 -23.97 -2.39 -25.63
N ILE A 29 -23.11 -1.85 -24.79
CA ILE A 29 -21.73 -2.30 -24.63
C ILE A 29 -21.52 -2.62 -23.15
N TYR A 30 -21.07 -3.84 -22.90
CA TYR A 30 -20.55 -4.25 -21.62
C TYR A 30 -19.04 -4.45 -21.75
N ALA A 31 -18.26 -3.89 -20.82
CA ALA A 31 -16.85 -4.14 -20.68
C ALA A 31 -16.55 -4.55 -19.22
N GLY A 32 -15.89 -5.69 -19.07
CA GLY A 32 -15.44 -6.18 -17.78
C GLY A 32 -13.97 -6.57 -17.83
N ALA A 33 -13.26 -6.36 -16.73
CA ALA A 33 -11.88 -6.79 -16.59
C ALA A 33 -11.58 -7.27 -15.17
N TYR A 34 -10.69 -8.26 -15.10
CA TYR A 34 -10.06 -8.71 -13.87
C TYR A 34 -8.55 -8.61 -14.03
N THR A 35 -7.92 -8.02 -13.05
CA THR A 35 -6.46 -7.89 -12.97
C THR A 35 -5.98 -8.49 -11.67
N ASP A 36 -4.95 -9.32 -11.76
CA ASP A 36 -4.18 -9.85 -10.62
C ASP A 36 -2.72 -9.49 -10.81
N ARG A 37 -2.10 -8.93 -9.78
CA ARG A 37 -0.69 -8.59 -9.76
C ARG A 37 -0.08 -9.01 -8.44
N ALA A 38 1.06 -9.69 -8.51
CA ALA A 38 1.87 -10.01 -7.35
C ALA A 38 3.29 -9.50 -7.52
N THR A 39 3.84 -8.91 -6.46
CA THR A 39 5.20 -8.40 -6.42
C THR A 39 5.96 -9.03 -5.27
N ASP A 40 7.24 -9.34 -5.51
CA ASP A 40 8.21 -9.80 -4.51
C ASP A 40 9.51 -9.06 -4.77
N GLN A 41 9.93 -8.25 -3.82
CA GLN A 41 11.06 -7.35 -3.97
C GLN A 41 11.99 -7.44 -2.76
N ASN A 42 13.28 -7.35 -3.04
CA ASN A 42 14.28 -7.05 -2.04
C ASN A 42 15.01 -5.78 -2.45
N ILE A 43 15.02 -4.77 -1.60
CA ILE A 43 15.48 -3.43 -1.93
C ILE A 43 16.54 -3.01 -0.91
N ASP A 44 17.73 -2.63 -1.40
CA ASP A 44 18.75 -2.00 -0.54
C ASP A 44 18.20 -0.68 0.01
N TYR A 45 18.13 -0.59 1.33
CA TYR A 45 17.59 0.56 2.05
C TYR A 45 18.65 1.27 2.90
N THR A 46 19.91 1.01 2.60
CA THR A 46 21.07 1.55 3.34
C THR A 46 21.07 3.07 3.40
N ASP A 47 20.63 3.75 2.33
CA ASP A 47 20.58 5.21 2.27
C ASP A 47 19.63 5.83 3.31
N TYR A 48 18.64 5.08 3.79
CA TYR A 48 17.78 5.52 4.88
C TYR A 48 18.54 5.79 6.18
N LEU A 49 19.62 5.08 6.42
CA LEU A 49 20.45 5.23 7.62
C LEU A 49 21.16 6.59 7.67
N PHE A 50 21.39 7.24 6.54
CA PHE A 50 21.94 8.60 6.47
C PHE A 50 20.94 9.68 6.87
N VAL A 51 19.68 9.43 6.58
CA VAL A 51 18.57 10.37 6.84
C VAL A 51 18.00 10.13 8.23
N GLY A 52 18.06 8.89 8.69
CA GLY A 52 17.48 8.45 9.94
C GLY A 52 18.35 8.76 11.14
N GLN A 53 17.86 9.60 12.02
CA GLN A 53 18.48 9.81 13.36
C GLN A 53 18.17 8.64 14.30
N TYR A 54 17.48 7.62 13.82
CA TYR A 54 16.86 6.58 14.65
C TYR A 54 17.70 5.30 14.74
N VAL A 55 18.56 5.05 13.75
CA VAL A 55 19.35 3.82 13.65
C VAL A 55 20.79 4.20 13.34
N PRO A 56 21.79 3.60 13.99
CA PRO A 56 23.19 3.88 13.67
C PRO A 56 23.53 3.33 12.27
N PHE A 57 24.30 4.13 11.53
CA PHE A 57 24.77 3.72 10.19
C PHE A 57 25.65 2.46 10.24
N TYR A 58 26.49 2.34 11.25
CA TYR A 58 27.26 1.11 11.49
C TYR A 58 26.84 0.49 12.83
N ILE A 59 26.66 -0.83 12.84
CA ILE A 59 26.50 -1.59 14.05
C ILE A 59 27.86 -2.16 14.43
N CYS A 60 28.40 -1.71 15.55
CA CYS A 60 29.67 -2.15 16.06
C CYS A 60 29.53 -2.82 17.43
N ASP A 61 30.44 -3.73 17.76
CA ASP A 61 30.48 -4.32 19.10
C ASP A 61 30.65 -3.22 20.15
N GLY A 62 29.77 -3.17 21.14
CA GLY A 62 29.81 -2.17 22.20
C GLY A 62 29.16 -0.82 21.88
N VAL A 63 28.46 -0.70 20.77
CA VAL A 63 27.63 0.50 20.47
C VAL A 63 26.47 0.58 21.43
N THR A 64 26.34 1.71 22.10
CA THR A 64 25.32 1.94 23.12
C THR A 64 24.35 3.07 22.79
N ASN A 65 24.49 3.74 21.65
CA ASN A 65 23.62 4.86 21.27
C ASN A 65 23.37 4.95 19.76
N TYR A 66 22.40 5.79 19.38
CA TYR A 66 21.98 6.02 18.00
C TYR A 66 22.96 6.86 17.16
N THR A 67 23.97 7.41 17.73
CA THR A 67 24.89 8.23 16.96
C THR A 67 25.82 7.31 16.15
N ALA A 68 25.82 7.54 14.86
CA ALA A 68 26.51 6.76 13.84
C ALA A 68 28.06 6.91 13.91
N VAL A 69 28.63 6.97 15.06
CA VAL A 69 30.09 7.01 15.20
C VAL A 69 30.57 5.59 15.50
N ALA A 70 31.34 5.04 14.59
CA ALA A 70 32.05 3.80 14.82
C ALA A 70 32.82 3.92 16.15
N SER A 71 32.36 3.21 17.16
CA SER A 71 33.09 3.05 18.40
C SER A 71 34.15 1.96 18.22
N ALA A 72 35.07 1.84 19.14
CA ALA A 72 36.09 0.78 19.09
C ALA A 72 35.42 -0.60 19.04
N GLY A 73 35.81 -1.45 18.11
CA GLY A 73 35.30 -2.80 17.94
C GLY A 73 35.12 -3.20 16.49
N THR A 74 34.61 -4.40 16.27
CA THR A 74 34.28 -4.90 14.94
C THR A 74 32.91 -4.34 14.53
N CYS A 75 32.87 -3.65 13.41
CA CYS A 75 31.65 -3.08 12.86
C CYS A 75 31.14 -3.91 11.71
N GLN A 76 29.80 -3.99 11.58
CA GLN A 76 29.13 -4.55 10.42
C GLN A 76 28.85 -3.47 9.38
N ALA A 77 28.71 -3.89 8.13
CA ALA A 77 28.26 -3.01 7.07
C ALA A 77 26.83 -2.48 7.37
N PRO A 78 26.51 -1.30 6.88
CA PRO A 78 25.15 -0.76 6.99
C PRO A 78 24.26 -1.36 5.90
N ASP A 79 24.04 -2.65 5.96
CA ASP A 79 23.38 -3.51 4.96
C ASP A 79 21.86 -3.64 5.22
N MET A 80 21.22 -2.54 5.52
CA MET A 80 19.78 -2.51 5.70
C MET A 80 19.05 -2.74 4.37
N TYR A 81 18.03 -3.55 4.40
CA TYR A 81 17.18 -3.82 3.24
C TYR A 81 15.71 -3.94 3.61
N VAL A 82 14.85 -3.83 2.62
CA VAL A 82 13.40 -4.07 2.73
C VAL A 82 13.06 -5.30 1.89
N ALA A 83 12.48 -6.30 2.53
CA ALA A 83 11.78 -7.37 1.85
C ALA A 83 10.30 -6.94 1.72
N HIS A 84 9.81 -6.87 0.49
CA HIS A 84 8.45 -6.48 0.16
C HIS A 84 7.74 -7.58 -0.57
N THR A 85 6.52 -7.88 -0.12
CA THR A 85 5.56 -8.66 -0.90
C THR A 85 4.26 -7.87 -1.03
N GLY A 86 3.67 -7.90 -2.21
CA GLY A 86 2.41 -7.23 -2.47
C GLY A 86 1.54 -8.02 -3.42
N SER A 87 0.23 -7.94 -3.22
CA SER A 87 -0.76 -8.41 -4.17
C SER A 87 -1.79 -7.34 -4.42
N THR A 88 -2.30 -7.27 -5.64
CA THR A 88 -3.36 -6.34 -6.02
C THR A 88 -4.32 -7.05 -6.93
N GLU A 89 -5.57 -7.14 -6.51
CA GLU A 89 -6.67 -7.64 -7.32
C GLU A 89 -7.60 -6.47 -7.67
N VAL A 90 -7.98 -6.37 -8.94
CA VAL A 90 -8.92 -5.33 -9.40
C VAL A 90 -9.96 -5.98 -10.29
N THR A 91 -11.22 -5.73 -9.99
CA THR A 91 -12.35 -6.09 -10.84
C THR A 91 -13.05 -4.84 -11.31
N THR A 92 -13.32 -4.72 -12.60
CA THR A 92 -14.05 -3.59 -13.16
C THR A 92 -15.20 -4.07 -14.05
N HIS A 93 -16.31 -3.32 -14.00
CA HIS A 93 -17.47 -3.53 -14.85
C HIS A 93 -17.98 -2.18 -15.36
N GLU A 94 -18.21 -2.10 -16.64
CA GLU A 94 -18.86 -0.97 -17.26
C GLU A 94 -19.99 -1.45 -18.17
N LEU A 95 -21.14 -0.85 -18.04
CA LEU A 95 -22.24 -1.02 -18.95
C LEU A 95 -22.63 0.34 -19.51
N ARG A 96 -22.59 0.49 -20.83
CA ARG A 96 -23.02 1.73 -21.48
C ARG A 96 -23.99 1.44 -22.61
N ILE A 97 -24.80 2.42 -22.89
CA ILE A 97 -25.72 2.48 -24.02
C ILE A 97 -25.40 3.71 -24.86
N ASN A 98 -25.42 3.53 -26.16
CA ASN A 98 -25.31 4.60 -27.13
C ASN A 98 -26.59 4.62 -27.96
N THR A 99 -27.07 5.79 -28.30
CA THR A 99 -28.22 5.95 -29.18
C THR A 99 -28.21 7.31 -29.87
N ASP A 100 -28.71 7.34 -31.10
CA ASP A 100 -28.97 8.56 -31.81
C ASP A 100 -30.40 9.01 -31.48
N ILE A 101 -30.54 10.21 -30.92
CA ILE A 101 -31.84 10.83 -30.64
C ILE A 101 -32.45 11.40 -31.94
N ASN A 102 -31.57 11.90 -32.81
CA ASN A 102 -31.88 12.39 -34.14
C ASN A 102 -30.59 12.50 -34.97
N ASP A 103 -30.70 12.96 -36.23
CA ASP A 103 -29.57 13.04 -37.19
C ASP A 103 -28.40 13.93 -36.71
N THR A 104 -28.58 14.73 -35.67
CA THR A 104 -27.56 15.65 -35.16
C THR A 104 -27.18 15.44 -33.72
N THR A 105 -27.85 14.50 -33.01
CA THR A 105 -27.66 14.34 -31.58
C THR A 105 -27.54 12.86 -31.21
N SER A 106 -26.40 12.48 -30.66
CA SER A 106 -26.19 11.17 -30.03
C SER A 106 -26.01 11.29 -28.53
N ILE A 107 -26.39 10.27 -27.80
CA ILE A 107 -26.26 10.18 -26.35
C ILE A 107 -25.54 8.87 -26.01
N THR A 108 -24.57 8.99 -25.10
CA THR A 108 -23.96 7.86 -24.39
C THR A 108 -24.34 7.98 -22.91
N ALA A 109 -24.78 6.91 -22.30
CA ALA A 109 -24.99 6.85 -20.85
C ALA A 109 -24.50 5.50 -20.33
N GLY A 110 -24.00 5.48 -19.08
CA GLY A 110 -23.47 4.24 -18.53
C GLY A 110 -23.33 4.25 -17.03
N VAL A 111 -23.00 3.05 -16.54
CA VAL A 111 -22.66 2.79 -15.15
C VAL A 111 -21.28 2.12 -15.09
N PHE A 112 -20.54 2.40 -14.04
CA PHE A 112 -19.22 1.87 -13.79
C PHE A 112 -19.13 1.35 -12.36
N LEU A 113 -18.55 0.18 -12.20
CA LEU A 113 -18.23 -0.44 -10.90
C LEU A 113 -16.78 -0.87 -10.92
N SER A 114 -16.09 -0.65 -9.81
CA SER A 114 -14.73 -1.16 -9.61
C SER A 114 -14.53 -1.53 -8.15
N ASP A 115 -13.90 -2.68 -7.94
CA ASP A 115 -13.48 -3.17 -6.64
C ASP A 115 -11.99 -3.46 -6.72
N LEU A 116 -11.21 -2.92 -5.77
CA LEU A 116 -9.79 -3.15 -5.62
C LEU A 116 -9.50 -3.67 -4.22
N GLU A 117 -8.70 -4.72 -4.15
CA GLU A 117 -8.03 -5.17 -2.93
C GLU A 117 -6.53 -5.15 -3.13
N MET A 118 -5.80 -4.53 -2.21
CA MET A 118 -4.35 -4.49 -2.21
C MET A 118 -3.81 -4.90 -0.85
N ILE A 119 -2.96 -5.90 -0.85
CA ILE A 119 -2.23 -6.37 0.32
C ILE A 119 -0.77 -5.97 0.16
N GLU A 120 -0.20 -5.38 1.19
CA GLU A 120 1.21 -4.97 1.23
C GLU A 120 1.83 -5.43 2.53
N HIS A 121 2.96 -6.15 2.42
CA HIS A 121 3.77 -6.53 3.55
C HIS A 121 5.22 -6.12 3.30
N ASN A 122 5.79 -5.34 4.22
CA ASN A 122 7.18 -4.87 4.17
C ASN A 122 7.89 -5.21 5.47
N GLU A 123 9.00 -5.91 5.37
CA GLU A 123 9.91 -6.13 6.48
C GLU A 123 11.20 -5.34 6.26
N PHE A 124 11.44 -4.36 7.12
CA PHE A 124 12.69 -3.62 7.16
C PHE A 124 13.68 -4.39 8.03
N THR A 125 14.70 -4.89 7.41
CA THR A 125 15.69 -5.75 8.05
C THR A 125 17.02 -5.05 8.12
N TYR A 126 17.58 -4.97 9.34
CA TYR A 126 18.93 -4.49 9.56
C TYR A 126 19.78 -5.59 10.21
N PRO A 127 20.58 -6.34 9.43
CA PRO A 127 21.45 -7.37 9.94
C PRO A 127 22.32 -6.86 11.09
N GLY A 128 22.47 -7.66 12.12
CA GLY A 128 23.22 -7.27 13.32
C GLY A 128 22.50 -6.35 14.29
N SER A 129 21.30 -5.88 13.99
CA SER A 129 20.53 -5.04 14.92
C SER A 129 20.32 -5.67 16.30
N GLY A 130 20.37 -6.99 16.40
CA GLY A 130 20.34 -7.72 17.67
C GLY A 130 21.49 -7.42 18.63
N LYS A 131 22.57 -6.83 18.13
CA LYS A 131 23.72 -6.38 18.96
C LYS A 131 23.53 -4.99 19.55
N LEU A 132 22.55 -4.23 19.10
CA LEU A 132 22.29 -2.89 19.59
C LEU A 132 21.69 -2.95 20.99
N VAL A 133 22.36 -2.27 21.91
CA VAL A 133 21.85 -2.03 23.26
C VAL A 133 21.67 -0.53 23.39
N THR A 134 20.45 -0.07 23.62
CA THR A 134 20.15 1.36 23.77
C THR A 134 19.74 1.70 25.18
N GLN A 135 20.02 2.93 25.58
CA GLN A 135 19.54 3.49 26.84
C GLN A 135 18.01 3.64 26.89
N TYR A 136 17.35 3.57 25.73
CA TYR A 136 15.92 3.79 25.62
C TYR A 136 15.09 2.51 25.84
N SER A 137 15.71 1.35 25.64
CA SER A 137 15.07 0.08 25.90
C SER A 137 16.11 -0.97 26.29
N PRO A 138 16.02 -1.57 27.48
CA PRO A 138 16.89 -2.67 27.85
C PRO A 138 16.62 -3.93 26.99
N ASN A 139 15.51 -3.96 26.29
CA ASN A 139 15.11 -5.05 25.41
C ASN A 139 15.22 -4.70 23.93
N TYR A 140 15.77 -3.55 23.62
CA TYR A 140 16.01 -3.11 22.27
C TYR A 140 17.02 -4.03 21.56
N PRO A 141 16.77 -4.39 20.32
CA PRO A 141 15.59 -4.17 19.46
C PRO A 141 14.59 -5.34 19.50
N HIS A 142 14.43 -6.03 20.59
CA HIS A 142 14.02 -7.41 20.61
C HIS A 142 12.52 -7.65 20.66
N THR A 143 11.75 -6.74 21.16
CA THR A 143 10.34 -7.01 21.42
C THR A 143 9.53 -5.73 21.33
N ASN A 144 9.20 -5.35 20.13
CA ASN A 144 8.22 -4.31 19.96
C ASN A 144 7.27 -4.66 18.80
N PRO A 145 5.99 -4.55 19.01
CA PRO A 145 5.33 -4.27 20.28
C PRO A 145 5.46 -5.43 21.25
N GLN A 146 5.43 -5.14 22.54
CA GLN A 146 5.30 -6.19 23.56
C GLN A 146 3.96 -6.89 23.40
N PRO A 147 3.87 -8.20 23.64
CA PRO A 147 2.60 -8.90 23.62
C PRO A 147 1.57 -8.17 24.50
N GLY A 148 0.43 -7.81 23.92
CA GLY A 148 -0.63 -7.09 24.61
C GLY A 148 -0.46 -5.57 24.72
N GLN A 149 0.55 -4.99 24.09
CA GLN A 149 0.76 -3.54 24.06
C GLN A 149 0.71 -3.02 22.63
N GLY A 150 0.13 -1.88 22.43
CA GLY A 150 -0.04 -1.13 21.21
C GLY A 150 -0.19 -1.99 19.97
N GLY A 151 -1.24 -2.11 19.39
CA GLY A 151 -1.44 -2.99 18.26
C GLY A 151 -1.91 -4.39 18.66
N ASN A 152 -2.78 -4.49 19.64
CA ASN A 152 -3.55 -5.70 19.79
C ASN A 152 -4.44 -5.84 18.58
N ALA A 153 -4.10 -6.78 17.71
CA ALA A 153 -5.03 -7.21 16.69
C ALA A 153 -6.31 -7.71 17.37
N GLY A 154 -7.35 -6.92 17.29
CA GLY A 154 -8.69 -7.35 17.60
C GLY A 154 -9.18 -8.31 16.50
N ALA A 155 -10.30 -8.94 16.74
CA ALA A 155 -10.95 -9.72 15.70
C ALA A 155 -11.24 -8.79 14.47
N GLY A 156 -10.81 -9.22 13.30
CA GLY A 156 -11.01 -8.47 12.06
C GLY A 156 -9.83 -7.61 11.61
N TRP A 157 -8.73 -7.58 12.33
CA TRP A 157 -7.54 -6.89 11.86
C TRP A 157 -6.79 -7.72 10.83
N TYR A 158 -6.45 -7.07 9.75
CA TYR A 158 -5.40 -7.54 8.89
C TYR A 158 -4.09 -6.96 9.38
N SER A 159 -3.36 -7.64 10.18
CA SER A 159 -1.95 -7.36 10.45
C SER A 159 -1.36 -8.29 11.50
N GLN A 160 -0.07 -8.33 11.52
CA GLN A 160 0.71 -8.99 12.55
C GLN A 160 1.37 -7.93 13.45
N PRO A 161 0.75 -7.54 14.57
CA PRO A 161 1.24 -6.43 15.39
C PRO A 161 2.56 -6.74 16.13
N GLY A 162 3.15 -7.88 15.92
CA GLY A 162 4.37 -8.32 16.57
C GLY A 162 4.14 -9.28 17.74
N PRO A 163 5.17 -9.61 18.50
CA PRO A 163 6.50 -8.97 18.55
C PRO A 163 7.39 -9.32 17.36
N TYR A 164 8.20 -8.38 16.93
CA TYR A 164 9.24 -8.59 15.93
C TYR A 164 10.60 -8.71 16.61
N TYR A 165 11.42 -9.62 16.10
CA TYR A 165 12.73 -9.87 16.66
C TYR A 165 13.80 -9.46 15.66
N ALA A 166 14.97 -9.08 16.17
CA ALA A 166 16.12 -8.84 15.34
C ALA A 166 16.33 -10.01 14.35
N PRO A 167 16.64 -9.75 13.08
CA PRO A 167 17.10 -8.49 12.53
C PRO A 167 15.97 -7.55 12.01
N VAL A 168 14.71 -7.92 12.13
CA VAL A 168 13.58 -7.08 11.68
C VAL A 168 13.43 -5.88 12.61
N ILE A 169 13.39 -4.69 12.04
CA ILE A 169 13.33 -3.43 12.79
C ILE A 169 12.03 -2.66 12.59
N PHE A 170 11.32 -2.95 11.51
CA PHE A 170 10.04 -2.32 11.23
C PHE A 170 9.24 -3.21 10.27
N VAL A 171 7.94 -3.24 10.44
CA VAL A 171 7.02 -3.97 9.55
C VAL A 171 5.84 -3.08 9.20
N ASN A 172 5.52 -3.00 7.92
CA ASN A 172 4.21 -2.60 7.43
C ASN A 172 3.44 -3.83 7.00
N ASP A 173 2.17 -3.89 7.39
CA ASP A 173 1.27 -4.98 7.06
C ASP A 173 -0.12 -4.38 6.84
N ILE A 174 -0.48 -4.16 5.59
CA ILE A 174 -1.57 -3.28 5.19
C ILE A 174 -2.49 -4.02 4.22
N LEU A 175 -3.79 -3.94 4.48
CA LEU A 175 -4.85 -4.24 3.54
C LEU A 175 -5.54 -2.93 3.17
N ARG A 176 -5.62 -2.65 1.89
CA ARG A 176 -6.40 -1.55 1.34
C ARG A 176 -7.49 -2.08 0.44
N THR A 177 -8.70 -1.60 0.64
CA THR A 177 -9.82 -1.80 -0.28
C THR A 177 -10.27 -0.47 -0.88
N ASP A 178 -10.72 -0.51 -2.13
CA ASP A 178 -11.20 0.68 -2.85
C ASP A 178 -12.41 0.26 -3.69
N GLU A 179 -13.59 0.74 -3.33
CA GLU A 179 -14.83 0.52 -4.07
C GLU A 179 -15.23 1.78 -4.80
N GLN A 180 -15.54 1.66 -6.09
CA GLN A 180 -16.01 2.77 -6.89
C GLN A 180 -17.31 2.42 -7.59
N ARG A 181 -18.27 3.35 -7.54
CA ARG A 181 -19.54 3.28 -8.26
C ARG A 181 -19.76 4.58 -9.00
N GLY A 182 -20.06 4.52 -10.26
CA GLY A 182 -20.26 5.70 -11.08
C GLY A 182 -21.43 5.57 -12.03
N ILE A 183 -22.07 6.68 -12.31
CA ILE A 183 -22.98 6.87 -13.43
C ILE A 183 -22.48 8.03 -14.26
N PHE A 184 -22.58 7.93 -15.57
CA PHE A 184 -22.13 8.97 -16.47
C PHE A 184 -23.07 9.10 -17.67
N GLY A 185 -23.01 10.26 -18.28
CA GLY A 185 -23.71 10.52 -19.53
C GLY A 185 -23.03 11.62 -20.32
N GLU A 186 -23.12 11.51 -21.62
CA GLU A 186 -22.57 12.45 -22.60
C GLU A 186 -23.57 12.63 -23.75
N ALA A 187 -23.68 13.86 -24.22
CA ALA A 187 -24.43 14.19 -25.42
C ALA A 187 -23.50 14.87 -26.42
N ASN A 188 -23.47 14.37 -27.63
CA ASN A 188 -22.78 14.96 -28.78
C ASN A 188 -23.80 15.59 -29.72
N ILE A 189 -23.66 16.87 -30.01
CA ILE A 189 -24.62 17.68 -30.77
C ILE A 189 -23.89 18.34 -31.92
N ALA A 190 -24.19 17.94 -33.14
CA ALA A 190 -23.72 18.62 -34.35
C ALA A 190 -24.45 19.95 -34.51
N LEU A 191 -23.75 21.05 -34.27
CA LEU A 191 -24.31 22.41 -34.42
C LEU A 191 -24.27 22.88 -35.86
N SER A 192 -23.34 22.36 -36.67
CA SER A 192 -23.23 22.60 -38.11
C SER A 192 -22.31 21.49 -38.71
N ASP A 193 -22.13 21.50 -40.02
CA ASP A 193 -21.23 20.60 -40.72
C ASP A 193 -19.76 20.66 -40.23
N THR A 194 -19.38 21.69 -39.48
CA THR A 194 -18.00 21.94 -39.01
C THR A 194 -17.89 22.16 -37.52
N MET A 195 -19.00 22.14 -36.79
CA MET A 195 -19.02 22.38 -35.34
C MET A 195 -19.80 21.31 -34.62
N GLU A 196 -19.19 20.72 -33.60
CA GLU A 196 -19.82 19.79 -32.67
C GLU A 196 -19.67 20.28 -31.24
N LEU A 197 -20.68 20.11 -30.44
CA LEU A 197 -20.70 20.38 -29.01
C LEU A 197 -20.85 19.06 -28.24
N THR A 198 -19.89 18.77 -27.38
CA THR A 198 -19.95 17.65 -26.45
C THR A 198 -20.24 18.17 -25.03
N LEU A 199 -21.26 17.63 -24.40
CA LEU A 199 -21.62 17.89 -23.02
C LEU A 199 -21.65 16.59 -22.24
N GLY A 200 -20.82 16.49 -21.19
CA GLY A 200 -20.76 15.28 -20.36
C GLY A 200 -20.86 15.60 -18.87
N ALA A 201 -21.41 14.66 -18.14
CA ALA A 201 -21.43 14.66 -16.68
C ALA A 201 -21.18 13.26 -16.12
N ARG A 202 -20.47 13.20 -15.00
CA ARG A 202 -20.24 11.97 -14.24
C ARG A 202 -20.48 12.24 -12.76
N TRP A 203 -21.23 11.35 -12.13
CA TRP A 203 -21.31 11.22 -10.70
C TRP A 203 -20.66 9.92 -10.27
N TYR A 204 -19.92 9.94 -9.18
CA TYR A 204 -19.31 8.74 -8.62
C TYR A 204 -19.29 8.81 -7.10
N ASP A 205 -19.32 7.63 -6.50
CA ASP A 205 -19.14 7.39 -5.08
C ASP A 205 -17.90 6.49 -4.94
N ILE A 206 -17.01 6.86 -4.03
CA ILE A 206 -15.75 6.14 -3.79
C ILE A 206 -15.63 5.89 -2.30
N ALA A 207 -15.48 4.64 -1.91
CA ALA A 207 -15.15 4.23 -0.56
C ALA A 207 -13.74 3.63 -0.55
N VAL A 208 -12.89 4.12 0.34
CA VAL A 208 -11.54 3.57 0.56
C VAL A 208 -11.44 3.20 2.02
N ASP A 209 -11.03 1.97 2.28
CA ASP A 209 -10.74 1.48 3.61
C ASP A 209 -9.27 1.03 3.71
N LEU A 210 -8.72 1.14 4.91
CA LEU A 210 -7.33 0.81 5.18
C LEU A 210 -7.25 0.11 6.54
N GLU A 211 -6.89 -1.15 6.51
CA GLU A 211 -6.63 -1.94 7.70
C GLU A 211 -5.16 -2.31 7.81
N GLY A 212 -4.71 -2.61 9.02
CA GLY A 212 -3.37 -3.11 9.24
C GLY A 212 -2.56 -2.32 10.24
N SER A 213 -1.25 -2.50 10.17
CA SER A 213 -0.34 -1.86 11.11
C SER A 213 0.99 -1.50 10.49
N ALA A 214 1.62 -0.49 11.07
CA ALA A 214 2.99 -0.09 10.82
C ALA A 214 3.71 -0.04 12.17
N ASN A 215 4.61 -0.97 12.43
CA ASN A 215 5.21 -1.17 13.74
C ASN A 215 6.74 -1.27 13.67
N GLY A 216 7.42 -0.53 14.54
CA GLY A 216 8.87 -0.60 14.69
C GLY A 216 9.31 -1.41 15.88
N ALA A 217 10.45 -2.07 15.77
CA ALA A 217 11.06 -2.82 16.86
C ALA A 217 11.72 -1.91 17.93
N TYR A 218 11.81 -0.62 17.69
CA TYR A 218 12.58 0.29 18.51
C TYR A 218 11.82 0.98 19.65
N GLY A 219 10.63 0.52 19.95
CA GLY A 219 9.88 1.01 21.11
C GLY A 219 9.82 2.52 21.19
N ASN A 220 9.00 3.17 20.42
CA ASN A 220 8.68 4.59 20.60
C ASN A 220 7.91 4.78 21.93
N LYS A 221 8.62 4.64 23.03
CA LYS A 221 8.11 4.95 24.36
C LYS A 221 7.96 6.44 24.53
N GLY A 222 7.04 7.06 23.87
CA GLY A 222 6.90 8.50 24.00
C GLY A 222 5.54 9.03 23.63
N ALA A 223 4.79 8.29 22.89
CA ALA A 223 3.41 8.65 22.62
C ALA A 223 2.53 8.16 23.78
N THR A 224 1.91 9.05 24.48
CA THR A 224 0.94 8.77 25.55
C THR A 224 -0.30 8.02 25.03
N THR A 225 -0.46 7.95 23.72
CA THR A 225 -1.54 7.30 23.01
C THR A 225 -1.19 5.89 22.54
N ASP A 226 0.10 5.53 22.56
CA ASP A 226 0.59 4.20 22.24
C ASP A 226 1.60 3.75 23.30
N PRO A 227 1.14 3.26 24.45
CA PRO A 227 1.98 2.99 25.63
C PRO A 227 2.98 1.84 25.43
N GLY A 228 2.95 1.16 24.32
CA GLY A 228 3.83 0.00 24.11
C GLY A 228 4.63 0.02 22.85
N GLY A 229 4.36 0.92 21.96
CA GLY A 229 4.80 0.64 20.65
C GLY A 229 5.53 1.72 19.93
N GLY A 230 6.13 1.39 18.92
CA GLY A 230 6.61 2.21 17.89
C GLY A 230 5.85 1.93 16.65
N GLY A 231 4.65 2.39 16.54
CA GLY A 231 3.93 2.23 15.30
C GLY A 231 2.51 2.72 15.38
N ALA A 232 1.91 2.93 14.26
CA ALA A 232 0.49 3.20 14.14
C ALA A 232 -0.24 1.88 13.84
N ASN A 233 -1.31 1.66 14.54
CA ASN A 233 -2.27 0.65 14.18
C ASN A 233 -3.32 1.30 13.31
N LEU A 234 -3.29 0.99 12.02
CA LEU A 234 -4.17 1.61 11.06
C LEU A 234 -5.62 1.21 11.27
N SER A 235 -5.88 -0.04 11.66
CA SER A 235 -7.23 -0.50 11.97
C SER A 235 -7.84 0.24 13.16
N VAL A 236 -7.05 0.63 14.16
CA VAL A 236 -7.54 1.46 15.26
C VAL A 236 -7.72 2.92 14.85
N GLN A 237 -6.85 3.42 13.99
CA GLN A 237 -6.84 4.82 13.60
C GLN A 237 -7.95 5.14 12.60
N TYR A 238 -8.25 4.22 11.69
CA TYR A 238 -9.20 4.42 10.60
C TYR A 238 -10.48 3.57 10.73
N GLY A 239 -10.55 2.76 11.78
CA GLY A 239 -11.69 1.89 12.12
C GLY A 239 -11.64 0.54 11.43
N PRO A 240 -12.43 -0.44 11.88
CA PRO A 240 -12.95 -1.47 11.01
C PRO A 240 -14.10 -0.89 10.21
#